data_117cc9627367aac62ad7735fc8f09fd2
#
_entry.id   117cc9627367aac62ad7735fc8f09fd2
#
_cell.length_a   1.000
_cell.length_b   1.000
_cell.length_c   1.000
_cell.angle_alpha   90.00
_cell.angle_beta   90.00
_cell.angle_gamma   90.00
#
_symmetry.space_group_name_H-M   'P 1'
#
loop_
_entity.id
_entity.type
_entity.pdbx_description
1 polymer ?
#
loop_
_entity_poly.entity_id
_entity_poly.type
_entity_poly.pdbx_seq_one_letter_code
_entity_poly.pdbx_strand_id
1 'polypeptide(L)'
;LTVSDLAVTFDKTNTQITWGITLVLMFRSVGSIIFGIAADRYGRKWPFVVNNVLFIVLELGTGFCQTYKQFLACRALFGVAMGGLYGNAAATALEDCPEEARGVISGMLQQGYAFGYLLAAAFARGLVDTTSHGWRPLYWFGAGPPVLFIIFRLCLPETDAYIERDLVRTERGNISGTFIAEGKVALKRHWILLIYLVFLMAGFNFMVGFSSDLIPAPKLTLSSLMVLRISILHC
;
A
#
# COMPACT_ATOMS: atom_id res chain seq x y z
N LEU A 1 -14.58 8.42 -0.03
CA LEU A 1 -15.51 8.49 1.10
C LEU A 1 -15.70 9.94 1.59
N THR A 2 -14.65 10.75 1.71
CA THR A 2 -14.66 12.12 2.29
C THR A 2 -14.34 13.21 1.26
N VAL A 3 -14.46 12.95 -0.04
CA VAL A 3 -14.09 13.92 -1.09
C VAL A 3 -15.00 15.15 -1.06
N SER A 4 -16.31 14.96 -0.84
CA SER A 4 -17.29 16.05 -0.73
C SER A 4 -16.98 16.96 0.47
N ASP A 5 -16.65 16.38 1.62
CA ASP A 5 -16.40 17.12 2.86
C ASP A 5 -15.08 17.91 2.78
N LEU A 6 -14.08 17.32 2.15
CA LEU A 6 -12.81 17.97 1.83
C LEU A 6 -12.99 19.12 0.84
N ALA A 7 -13.85 18.95 -0.18
CA ALA A 7 -14.16 19.98 -1.15
C ALA A 7 -14.79 21.21 -0.50
N VAL A 8 -15.73 21.00 0.41
CA VAL A 8 -16.37 22.07 1.19
C VAL A 8 -15.37 22.74 2.12
N THR A 9 -14.52 21.95 2.82
CA THR A 9 -13.55 22.48 3.80
C THR A 9 -12.49 23.39 3.16
N PHE A 10 -11.99 23.00 1.97
CA PHE A 10 -10.93 23.72 1.27
C PHE A 10 -11.44 24.70 0.19
N ASP A 11 -12.75 24.82 0.03
CA ASP A 11 -13.38 25.63 -1.03
C ASP A 11 -12.81 25.27 -2.42
N LYS A 12 -12.84 23.99 -2.73
CA LYS A 12 -12.28 23.41 -3.97
C LYS A 12 -13.29 22.49 -4.63
N THR A 13 -13.14 22.29 -5.94
CA THR A 13 -13.96 21.34 -6.67
C THR A 13 -13.57 19.89 -6.32
N ASN A 14 -14.53 18.97 -6.43
CA ASN A 14 -14.28 17.54 -6.23
C ASN A 14 -13.11 17.04 -7.10
N THR A 15 -13.00 17.54 -8.33
CA THR A 15 -11.90 17.21 -9.24
C THR A 15 -10.54 17.62 -8.68
N GLN A 16 -10.44 18.79 -8.06
CA GLN A 16 -9.20 19.25 -7.44
C GLN A 16 -8.81 18.38 -6.23
N ILE A 17 -9.78 17.97 -5.40
CA ILE A 17 -9.51 17.05 -4.29
C ILE A 17 -9.05 15.67 -4.80
N THR A 18 -9.61 15.19 -5.90
CA THR A 18 -9.22 13.92 -6.54
C THR A 18 -7.77 13.94 -7.04
N TRP A 19 -7.19 15.11 -7.37
CA TRP A 19 -5.76 15.24 -7.64
C TRP A 19 -4.89 14.75 -6.48
N GLY A 20 -5.33 14.92 -5.23
CA GLY A 20 -4.63 14.37 -4.06
C GLY A 20 -4.54 12.83 -4.12
N ILE A 21 -5.59 12.16 -4.55
CA ILE A 21 -5.62 10.69 -4.74
C ILE A 21 -4.68 10.29 -5.88
N THR A 22 -4.71 11.01 -6.99
CA THR A 22 -3.83 10.78 -8.14
C THR A 22 -2.35 10.91 -7.73
N LEU A 23 -2.00 11.93 -6.95
CA LEU A 23 -0.65 12.11 -6.42
C LEU A 23 -0.20 10.93 -5.56
N VAL A 24 -1.06 10.43 -4.68
CA VAL A 24 -0.77 9.22 -3.88
C VAL A 24 -0.41 8.05 -4.79
N LEU A 25 -1.20 7.80 -5.83
CA LEU A 25 -0.97 6.69 -6.76
C LEU A 25 0.31 6.85 -7.57
N MET A 26 0.63 8.06 -8.03
CA MET A 26 1.87 8.35 -8.77
C MET A 26 3.11 8.14 -7.90
N PHE A 27 3.13 8.72 -6.70
CA PHE A 27 4.27 8.63 -5.79
C PHE A 27 4.42 7.24 -5.14
N ARG A 28 3.37 6.42 -5.15
CA ARG A 28 3.43 5.04 -4.70
C ARG A 28 4.47 4.20 -5.46
N SER A 29 4.62 4.41 -6.77
CA SER A 29 5.63 3.73 -7.57
C SER A 29 7.05 4.09 -7.15
N VAL A 30 7.29 5.37 -6.84
CA VAL A 30 8.59 5.83 -6.32
C VAL A 30 8.87 5.20 -4.94
N GLY A 31 7.86 5.21 -4.06
CA GLY A 31 7.96 4.61 -2.73
C GLY A 31 8.27 3.11 -2.77
N SER A 32 7.65 2.36 -3.67
CA SER A 32 7.90 0.91 -3.79
C SER A 32 9.35 0.60 -4.19
N ILE A 33 9.96 1.42 -5.04
CA ILE A 33 11.37 1.28 -5.41
C ILE A 33 12.28 1.59 -4.22
N ILE A 34 12.06 2.72 -3.54
CA ILE A 34 12.89 3.16 -2.41
C ILE A 34 12.86 2.13 -1.27
N PHE A 35 11.66 1.76 -0.84
CA PHE A 35 11.50 0.81 0.27
C PHE A 35 11.82 -0.62 -0.12
N GLY A 36 11.65 -1.01 -1.39
CA GLY A 36 12.10 -2.30 -1.91
C GLY A 36 13.61 -2.44 -1.80
N ILE A 37 14.36 -1.47 -2.31
CA ILE A 37 15.83 -1.43 -2.21
C ILE A 37 16.27 -1.40 -0.74
N ALA A 38 15.62 -0.60 0.10
CA ALA A 38 15.93 -0.54 1.52
C ALA A 38 15.68 -1.89 2.22
N ALA A 39 14.59 -2.57 1.90
CA ALA A 39 14.25 -3.88 2.46
C ALA A 39 15.23 -4.98 2.03
N ASP A 40 15.72 -4.93 0.81
CA ASP A 40 16.73 -5.88 0.33
C ASP A 40 18.12 -5.62 0.94
N ARG A 41 18.40 -4.37 1.34
CA ARG A 41 19.71 -4.00 1.92
C ARG A 41 19.77 -4.14 3.43
N TYR A 42 18.71 -3.72 4.14
CA TYR A 42 18.69 -3.62 5.61
C TYR A 42 17.79 -4.66 6.29
N GLY A 43 17.26 -5.60 5.53
CA GLY A 43 16.29 -6.59 6.03
C GLY A 43 14.85 -6.12 5.89
N ARG A 44 13.92 -7.03 6.17
CA ARG A 44 12.47 -6.77 6.03
C ARG A 44 11.91 -6.02 7.24
N LYS A 45 12.51 -6.18 8.42
CA LYS A 45 12.01 -5.65 9.69
C LYS A 45 12.09 -4.12 9.77
N TRP A 46 13.27 -3.56 9.61
CA TRP A 46 13.50 -2.13 9.83
C TRP A 46 12.83 -1.24 8.78
N PRO A 47 12.93 -1.49 7.47
CA PRO A 47 12.20 -0.70 6.49
C PRO A 47 10.69 -0.77 6.66
N PHE A 48 10.14 -1.90 7.10
CA PHE A 48 8.72 -2.02 7.42
C PHE A 48 8.31 -1.13 8.60
N VAL A 49 9.10 -1.11 9.68
CA VAL A 49 8.84 -0.25 10.85
C VAL A 49 8.94 1.22 10.48
N VAL A 50 10.02 1.64 9.79
CA VAL A 50 10.21 3.03 9.36
C VAL A 50 9.06 3.47 8.45
N ASN A 51 8.66 2.62 7.53
CA ASN A 51 7.56 2.90 6.61
C ASN A 51 6.22 3.10 7.34
N ASN A 52 5.91 2.25 8.32
CA ASN A 52 4.71 2.41 9.14
C ASN A 52 4.75 3.68 10.02
N VAL A 53 5.92 4.03 10.58
CA VAL A 53 6.09 5.29 11.31
C VAL A 53 5.82 6.50 10.42
N LEU A 54 6.40 6.51 9.20
CA LEU A 54 6.12 7.56 8.22
C LEU A 54 4.64 7.62 7.86
N PHE A 55 3.98 6.47 7.71
CA PHE A 55 2.55 6.38 7.44
C PHE A 55 1.74 7.05 8.56
N ILE A 56 2.02 6.74 9.83
CA ILE A 56 1.36 7.32 10.99
C ILE A 56 1.53 8.85 11.01
N VAL A 57 2.78 9.33 10.87
CA VAL A 57 3.10 10.77 10.90
C VAL A 57 2.37 11.52 9.79
N LEU A 58 2.35 10.97 8.58
CA LEU A 58 1.71 11.62 7.43
C LEU A 58 0.17 11.55 7.49
N GLU A 59 -0.38 10.47 8.04
CA GLU A 59 -1.82 10.35 8.23
C GLU A 59 -2.32 11.33 9.29
N LEU A 60 -1.63 11.40 10.44
CA LEU A 60 -1.89 12.42 11.46
C LEU A 60 -1.70 13.83 10.88
N GLY A 61 -0.60 14.08 10.18
CA GLY A 61 -0.33 15.36 9.54
C GLY A 61 -1.42 15.79 8.57
N THR A 62 -2.01 14.85 7.83
CA THR A 62 -3.15 15.15 6.94
C THR A 62 -4.38 15.62 7.73
N GLY A 63 -4.65 15.02 8.90
CA GLY A 63 -5.76 15.45 9.76
C GLY A 63 -5.61 16.88 10.31
N PHE A 64 -4.38 17.40 10.41
CA PHE A 64 -4.08 18.77 10.87
C PHE A 64 -3.90 19.78 9.73
N CYS A 65 -3.96 19.39 8.47
CA CYS A 65 -3.85 20.32 7.33
C CYS A 65 -4.97 21.37 7.35
N GLN A 66 -4.56 22.64 7.19
CA GLN A 66 -5.47 23.78 7.10
C GLN A 66 -5.60 24.33 5.69
N THR A 67 -4.60 24.09 4.83
CA THR A 67 -4.59 24.58 3.46
C THR A 67 -4.55 23.44 2.46
N TYR A 68 -5.17 23.66 1.29
CA TYR A 68 -5.17 22.69 0.20
C TYR A 68 -3.74 22.31 -0.26
N LYS A 69 -2.80 23.27 -0.27
CA LYS A 69 -1.39 22.99 -0.64
C LYS A 69 -0.71 22.04 0.35
N GLN A 70 -0.93 22.23 1.66
CA GLN A 70 -0.43 21.33 2.69
C GLN A 70 -1.01 19.94 2.55
N PHE A 71 -2.32 19.85 2.30
CA PHE A 71 -3.00 18.59 2.05
C PHE A 71 -2.39 17.83 0.86
N LEU A 72 -2.16 18.49 -0.29
CA LEU A 72 -1.53 17.86 -1.45
C LEU A 72 -0.11 17.39 -1.15
N ALA A 73 0.70 18.19 -0.44
CA ALA A 73 2.06 17.81 -0.05
C ALA A 73 2.06 16.57 0.87
N CYS A 74 1.19 16.55 1.88
CA CYS A 74 1.03 15.39 2.76
C CYS A 74 0.57 14.15 1.99
N ARG A 75 -0.37 14.29 1.04
CA ARG A 75 -0.82 13.19 0.19
C ARG A 75 0.28 12.66 -0.74
N ALA A 76 1.09 13.52 -1.30
CA ALA A 76 2.23 13.09 -2.13
C ALA A 76 3.24 12.26 -1.31
N LEU A 77 3.65 12.75 -0.14
CA LEU A 77 4.56 12.02 0.76
C LEU A 77 3.93 10.72 1.27
N PHE A 78 2.63 10.76 1.59
CA PHE A 78 1.87 9.56 1.97
C PHE A 78 1.88 8.50 0.86
N GLY A 79 1.82 8.92 -0.41
CA GLY A 79 1.99 8.02 -1.54
C GLY A 79 3.33 7.28 -1.51
N VAL A 80 4.43 7.98 -1.21
CA VAL A 80 5.75 7.35 -1.06
C VAL A 80 5.75 6.32 0.07
N ALA A 81 5.22 6.66 1.25
CA ALA A 81 5.12 5.73 2.37
C ALA A 81 4.25 4.52 2.01
N MET A 82 3.11 4.73 1.37
CA MET A 82 2.20 3.65 0.97
C MET A 82 2.83 2.68 -0.04
N GLY A 83 3.75 3.17 -0.88
CA GLY A 83 4.42 2.35 -1.90
C GLY A 83 5.21 1.18 -1.34
N GLY A 84 5.89 1.38 -0.22
CA GLY A 84 6.71 0.34 0.40
C GLY A 84 5.93 -0.69 1.22
N LEU A 85 4.72 -0.34 1.67
CA LEU A 85 3.99 -1.14 2.65
C LEU A 85 3.60 -2.52 2.10
N TYR A 86 2.94 -2.53 0.93
CA TYR A 86 2.47 -3.78 0.33
C TYR A 86 3.62 -4.70 -0.06
N GLY A 87 4.67 -4.18 -0.70
CA GLY A 87 5.83 -4.95 -1.12
C GLY A 87 6.55 -5.62 0.07
N ASN A 88 6.77 -4.87 1.14
CA ASN A 88 7.40 -5.41 2.34
C ASN A 88 6.52 -6.44 3.06
N ALA A 89 5.22 -6.21 3.16
CA ALA A 89 4.29 -7.16 3.77
C ALA A 89 4.20 -8.46 2.96
N ALA A 90 4.07 -8.36 1.63
CA ALA A 90 4.02 -9.52 0.75
C ALA A 90 5.32 -10.31 0.78
N ALA A 91 6.49 -9.64 0.72
CA ALA A 91 7.78 -10.30 0.81
C ALA A 91 7.93 -11.05 2.14
N THR A 92 7.64 -10.38 3.27
CA THR A 92 7.73 -11.02 4.60
C THR A 92 6.81 -12.24 4.71
N ALA A 93 5.60 -12.19 4.16
CA ALA A 93 4.64 -13.29 4.27
C ALA A 93 4.96 -14.46 3.33
N LEU A 94 5.58 -14.21 2.17
CA LEU A 94 5.79 -15.24 1.14
C LEU A 94 7.20 -15.83 1.15
N GLU A 95 8.20 -15.14 1.73
CA GLU A 95 9.60 -15.61 1.76
C GLU A 95 9.77 -16.87 2.62
N ASP A 96 9.19 -16.89 3.82
CA ASP A 96 9.29 -18.00 4.76
C ASP A 96 8.14 -19.02 4.63
N CYS A 97 7.30 -18.88 3.58
CA CYS A 97 6.15 -19.73 3.36
C CYS A 97 6.52 -20.96 2.51
N PRO A 98 6.04 -22.17 2.87
CA PRO A 98 6.14 -23.37 2.03
C PRO A 98 5.52 -23.15 0.66
N GLU A 99 6.09 -23.76 -0.37
CA GLU A 99 5.66 -23.56 -1.76
C GLU A 99 4.19 -23.88 -1.98
N GLU A 100 3.67 -24.92 -1.33
CA GLU A 100 2.28 -25.35 -1.43
C GLU A 100 1.29 -24.31 -0.86
N ALA A 101 1.70 -23.53 0.15
CA ALA A 101 0.85 -22.55 0.82
C ALA A 101 0.94 -21.13 0.20
N ARG A 102 1.92 -20.86 -0.66
CA ARG A 102 2.13 -19.53 -1.27
C ARG A 102 0.91 -19.00 -2.00
N GLY A 103 0.18 -19.85 -2.72
CA GLY A 103 -1.03 -19.48 -3.43
C GLY A 103 -2.14 -18.99 -2.48
N VAL A 104 -2.38 -19.72 -1.42
CA VAL A 104 -3.41 -19.38 -0.41
C VAL A 104 -3.05 -18.08 0.31
N ILE A 105 -1.81 -17.95 0.78
CA ILE A 105 -1.35 -16.74 1.49
C ILE A 105 -1.37 -15.52 0.56
N SER A 106 -0.97 -15.66 -0.70
CA SER A 106 -1.07 -14.58 -1.69
C SER A 106 -2.53 -14.15 -1.92
N GLY A 107 -3.46 -15.10 -2.00
CA GLY A 107 -4.90 -14.82 -2.08
C GLY A 107 -5.41 -14.09 -0.84
N MET A 108 -5.02 -14.51 0.36
CA MET A 108 -5.39 -13.83 1.61
C MET A 108 -4.85 -12.40 1.68
N LEU A 109 -3.60 -12.15 1.24
CA LEU A 109 -3.03 -10.81 1.17
C LEU A 109 -3.83 -9.90 0.24
N GLN A 110 -4.30 -10.42 -0.88
CA GLN A 110 -5.12 -9.66 -1.82
C GLN A 110 -6.49 -9.31 -1.24
N GLN A 111 -7.10 -10.21 -0.46
CA GLN A 111 -8.37 -9.94 0.23
C GLN A 111 -8.24 -8.88 1.33
N GLY A 112 -7.06 -8.69 1.90
CA GLY A 112 -6.78 -7.64 2.88
C GLY A 112 -7.14 -6.24 2.38
N TYR A 113 -6.99 -5.97 1.07
CA TYR A 113 -7.40 -4.70 0.46
C TYR A 113 -8.92 -4.46 0.55
N ALA A 114 -9.70 -5.46 0.16
CA ALA A 114 -11.17 -5.37 0.20
C ALA A 114 -11.69 -5.24 1.63
N PHE A 115 -11.11 -6.01 2.57
CA PHE A 115 -11.45 -5.94 3.98
C PHE A 115 -11.08 -4.58 4.60
N GLY A 116 -9.92 -4.04 4.28
CA GLY A 116 -9.50 -2.71 4.70
C GLY A 116 -10.44 -1.60 4.19
N TYR A 117 -10.89 -1.70 2.95
CA TYR A 117 -11.87 -0.76 2.38
C TYR A 117 -13.23 -0.84 3.10
N LEU A 118 -13.69 -2.03 3.42
CA LEU A 118 -14.95 -2.26 4.15
C LEU A 118 -14.87 -1.65 5.56
N LEU A 119 -13.77 -1.88 6.28
CA LEU A 119 -13.54 -1.26 7.59
C LEU A 119 -13.49 0.27 7.48
N ALA A 120 -12.76 0.82 6.52
CA ALA A 120 -12.69 2.26 6.30
C ALA A 120 -14.07 2.86 6.01
N ALA A 121 -14.91 2.17 5.23
CA ALA A 121 -16.28 2.62 4.95
C ALA A 121 -17.19 2.59 6.20
N ALA A 122 -17.05 1.56 7.04
CA ALA A 122 -17.79 1.45 8.29
C ALA A 122 -17.40 2.56 9.28
N PHE A 123 -16.09 2.77 9.47
CA PHE A 123 -15.58 3.83 10.35
C PHE A 123 -15.84 5.23 9.80
N ALA A 124 -15.86 5.45 8.48
CA ALA A 124 -16.23 6.72 7.90
C ALA A 124 -17.65 7.12 8.30
N ARG A 125 -18.62 6.21 8.19
CA ARG A 125 -20.00 6.45 8.64
C ARG A 125 -20.09 6.70 10.14
N GLY A 126 -19.35 5.95 10.95
CA GLY A 126 -19.39 6.09 12.41
C GLY A 126 -18.71 7.34 12.93
N LEU A 127 -17.65 7.84 12.28
CA LEU A 127 -16.82 8.94 12.77
C LEU A 127 -17.16 10.29 12.11
N VAL A 128 -17.44 10.31 10.80
CA VAL A 128 -17.68 11.56 10.07
C VAL A 128 -19.07 12.11 10.39
N ASP A 129 -20.09 11.24 10.42
CA ASP A 129 -21.49 11.65 10.61
C ASP A 129 -21.81 12.00 12.08
N THR A 130 -21.01 11.50 13.04
CA THR A 130 -21.29 11.68 14.48
C THR A 130 -20.42 12.73 15.16
N THR A 131 -19.32 13.18 14.51
CA THR A 131 -18.33 14.07 15.14
C THR A 131 -18.39 15.47 14.54
N SER A 132 -18.34 16.50 15.39
CA SER A 132 -18.31 17.91 15.00
C SER A 132 -17.07 18.35 14.21
N HIS A 133 -16.03 17.50 14.13
CA HIS A 133 -14.78 17.77 13.43
C HIS A 133 -14.77 17.32 11.96
N GLY A 134 -15.91 16.87 11.43
CA GLY A 134 -16.07 16.44 10.04
C GLY A 134 -15.17 15.23 9.67
N TRP A 135 -14.37 15.36 8.62
CA TRP A 135 -13.55 14.29 8.07
C TRP A 135 -12.25 14.00 8.85
N ARG A 136 -11.77 14.91 9.70
CA ARG A 136 -10.47 14.81 10.40
C ARG A 136 -10.33 13.58 11.32
N PRO A 137 -11.32 13.21 12.13
CA PRO A 137 -11.23 12.05 13.02
C PRO A 137 -10.98 10.74 12.29
N LEU A 138 -11.42 10.62 11.04
CA LEU A 138 -11.16 9.42 10.24
C LEU A 138 -9.66 9.23 9.97
N TYR A 139 -8.93 10.31 9.71
CA TYR A 139 -7.47 10.27 9.52
C TYR A 139 -6.72 10.01 10.83
N TRP A 140 -7.16 10.59 11.93
CA TRP A 140 -6.55 10.30 13.24
C TRP A 140 -6.76 8.85 13.65
N PHE A 141 -7.94 8.31 13.43
CA PHE A 141 -8.23 6.91 13.67
C PHE A 141 -7.42 6.00 12.74
N GLY A 142 -7.26 6.37 11.47
CA GLY A 142 -6.47 5.64 10.48
C GLY A 142 -4.99 5.48 10.85
N ALA A 143 -4.45 6.36 11.69
CA ALA A 143 -3.10 6.25 12.22
C ALA A 143 -2.97 5.20 13.35
N GLY A 144 -4.06 4.76 13.96
CA GLY A 144 -4.06 3.79 15.06
C GLY A 144 -3.61 2.38 14.68
N PRO A 145 -4.25 1.70 13.70
CA PRO A 145 -3.91 0.35 13.31
C PRO A 145 -2.42 0.12 12.96
N PRO A 146 -1.71 1.01 12.24
CA PRO A 146 -0.30 0.85 11.98
C PRO A 146 0.58 0.77 13.23
N VAL A 147 0.18 1.39 14.35
CA VAL A 147 0.91 1.28 15.62
C VAL A 147 0.91 -0.17 16.11
N LEU A 148 -0.24 -0.85 16.03
CA LEU A 148 -0.34 -2.27 16.40
C LEU A 148 0.56 -3.14 15.51
N PHE A 149 0.62 -2.85 14.21
CA PHE A 149 1.50 -3.57 13.27
C PHE A 149 2.97 -3.34 13.57
N ILE A 150 3.36 -2.13 13.99
CA ILE A 150 4.75 -1.84 14.44
C ILE A 150 5.08 -2.70 15.66
N ILE A 151 4.23 -2.68 16.69
CA ILE A 151 4.45 -3.46 17.92
C ILE A 151 4.57 -4.95 17.58
N PHE A 152 3.63 -5.47 16.79
CA PHE A 152 3.65 -6.86 16.37
C PHE A 152 4.95 -7.20 15.61
N ARG A 153 5.37 -6.36 14.66
CA ARG A 153 6.59 -6.60 13.86
C ARG A 153 7.86 -6.51 14.70
N LEU A 154 7.88 -5.66 15.72
CA LEU A 154 9.03 -5.57 16.64
C LEU A 154 9.20 -6.83 17.48
N CYS A 155 8.09 -7.49 17.84
CA CYS A 155 8.11 -8.76 18.58
C CYS A 155 8.57 -9.95 17.73
N LEU A 156 8.48 -9.86 16.39
CA LEU A 156 8.90 -10.93 15.49
C LEU A 156 10.39 -10.80 15.12
N PRO A 157 11.10 -11.93 14.94
CA PRO A 157 12.46 -11.94 14.41
C PRO A 157 12.50 -11.48 12.96
N GLU A 158 13.70 -11.37 12.39
CA GLU A 158 13.89 -11.16 10.95
C GLU A 158 13.57 -12.46 10.19
N THR A 159 13.29 -12.36 8.88
CA THR A 159 12.99 -13.51 8.04
C THR A 159 14.22 -14.40 7.85
N ASP A 160 14.05 -15.72 7.91
CA ASP A 160 15.14 -16.68 7.74
C ASP A 160 15.79 -16.55 6.36
N ALA A 161 14.99 -16.31 5.33
CA ALA A 161 15.46 -16.06 3.98
C ALA A 161 16.36 -14.82 3.85
N TYR A 162 16.18 -13.79 4.69
CA TYR A 162 17.08 -12.64 4.72
C TYR A 162 18.39 -12.99 5.45
N ILE A 163 18.31 -13.67 6.59
CA ILE A 163 19.48 -14.06 7.38
C ILE A 163 20.44 -14.93 6.53
N GLU A 164 19.91 -15.91 5.82
CA GLU A 164 20.71 -16.77 4.94
C GLU A 164 21.36 -15.96 3.80
N ARG A 165 20.61 -15.06 3.16
CA ARG A 165 21.18 -14.19 2.12
C ARG A 165 22.25 -13.23 2.63
N ASP A 166 22.09 -12.71 3.84
CA ASP A 166 23.07 -11.80 4.46
C ASP A 166 24.38 -12.51 4.80
N LEU A 167 24.32 -13.74 5.27
CA LEU A 167 25.50 -14.59 5.48
C LEU A 167 26.27 -14.79 4.18
N VAL A 168 25.62 -15.18 3.10
CA VAL A 168 26.25 -15.37 1.78
C VAL A 168 26.83 -14.06 1.22
N ARG A 169 26.17 -12.92 1.47
CA ARG A 169 26.67 -11.59 1.07
C ARG A 169 27.93 -11.18 1.83
N THR A 170 27.97 -11.46 3.13
CA THR A 170 29.11 -11.12 3.99
C THR A 170 30.35 -11.89 3.54
N GLU A 171 30.21 -13.14 3.16
CA GLU A 171 31.27 -13.94 2.60
C GLU A 171 31.82 -13.40 1.26
N ARG A 172 30.98 -12.79 0.43
CA ARG A 172 31.35 -12.22 -0.89
C ARG A 172 31.99 -10.83 -0.84
N GLY A 173 32.00 -10.15 0.30
CA GLY A 173 32.81 -8.94 0.57
C GLY A 173 32.46 -7.64 -0.14
N ASN A 174 31.45 -7.58 -1.04
CA ASN A 174 31.06 -6.33 -1.74
C ASN A 174 29.55 -6.18 -1.95
N ILE A 175 28.89 -5.64 -0.95
CA ILE A 175 27.43 -5.61 -0.85
C ILE A 175 26.75 -4.66 -1.85
N SER A 176 27.30 -3.47 -2.10
CA SER A 176 26.65 -2.44 -2.92
C SER A 176 26.82 -2.63 -4.43
N GLY A 177 28.00 -3.07 -4.86
CA GLY A 177 28.30 -3.27 -6.28
C GLY A 177 27.58 -4.47 -6.87
N THR A 178 27.47 -5.55 -6.09
CA THR A 178 26.83 -6.81 -6.51
C THR A 178 25.33 -6.61 -6.69
N PHE A 179 24.66 -5.90 -5.79
CA PHE A 179 23.22 -5.65 -5.88
C PHE A 179 22.82 -4.88 -7.15
N ILE A 180 23.53 -3.81 -7.47
CA ILE A 180 23.27 -3.00 -8.67
C ILE A 180 23.57 -3.80 -9.95
N ALA A 181 24.65 -4.59 -9.92
CA ALA A 181 25.02 -5.44 -11.05
C ALA A 181 24.00 -6.56 -11.29
N GLU A 182 23.59 -7.26 -10.25
CA GLU A 182 22.54 -8.31 -10.31
C GLU A 182 21.20 -7.73 -10.75
N GLY A 183 20.81 -6.57 -10.22
CA GLY A 183 19.59 -5.87 -10.64
C GLY A 183 19.62 -5.48 -12.13
N LYS A 184 20.74 -4.97 -12.64
CA LYS A 184 20.90 -4.67 -14.07
C LYS A 184 20.84 -5.93 -14.94
N VAL A 185 21.45 -7.02 -14.50
CA VAL A 185 21.43 -8.28 -15.23
C VAL A 185 20.02 -8.87 -15.26
N ALA A 186 19.32 -8.90 -14.12
CA ALA A 186 17.94 -9.34 -14.03
C ALA A 186 17.00 -8.50 -14.90
N LEU A 187 17.13 -7.18 -14.85
CA LEU A 187 16.35 -6.26 -15.66
C LEU A 187 16.60 -6.49 -17.17
N LYS A 188 17.87 -6.64 -17.57
CA LYS A 188 18.23 -6.88 -18.97
C LYS A 188 17.79 -8.27 -19.47
N ARG A 189 17.78 -9.27 -18.59
CA ARG A 189 17.38 -10.65 -18.92
C ARG A 189 15.87 -10.80 -19.01
N HIS A 190 15.10 -10.09 -18.16
CA HIS A 190 13.66 -10.29 -17.99
C HIS A 190 12.82 -9.06 -18.40
N TRP A 191 13.37 -8.12 -19.19
CA TRP A 191 12.67 -6.88 -19.53
C TRP A 191 11.33 -7.10 -20.25
N ILE A 192 11.25 -8.14 -21.13
CA ILE A 192 10.02 -8.49 -21.81
C ILE A 192 8.95 -8.95 -20.82
N LEU A 193 9.33 -9.77 -19.84
CA LEU A 193 8.44 -10.22 -18.78
C LEU A 193 7.95 -9.05 -17.92
N LEU A 194 8.84 -8.09 -17.62
CA LEU A 194 8.47 -6.88 -16.86
C LEU A 194 7.45 -6.02 -17.63
N ILE A 195 7.66 -5.80 -18.91
CA ILE A 195 6.71 -5.07 -19.76
C ILE A 195 5.38 -5.82 -19.80
N TYR A 196 5.39 -7.13 -20.02
CA TYR A 196 4.18 -7.95 -20.01
C TYR A 196 3.41 -7.81 -18.69
N LEU A 197 4.10 -7.90 -17.53
CA LEU A 197 3.47 -7.74 -16.20
C LEU A 197 2.90 -6.33 -16.00
N VAL A 198 3.57 -5.28 -16.48
CA VAL A 198 3.06 -3.91 -16.41
C VAL A 198 1.78 -3.77 -17.24
N PHE A 199 1.75 -4.27 -18.45
CA PHE A 199 0.55 -4.24 -19.30
C PHE A 199 -0.59 -5.09 -18.74
N LEU A 200 -0.29 -6.27 -18.19
CA LEU A 200 -1.27 -7.12 -17.54
C LEU A 200 -1.91 -6.42 -16.34
N MET A 201 -1.09 -5.82 -15.46
CA MET A 201 -1.58 -5.09 -14.29
C MET A 201 -2.33 -3.81 -14.67
N ALA A 202 -1.87 -3.08 -15.69
CA ALA A 202 -2.57 -1.91 -16.21
C ALA A 202 -3.95 -2.29 -16.79
N GLY A 203 -4.01 -3.36 -17.57
CA GLY A 203 -5.26 -3.89 -18.12
C GLY A 203 -6.25 -4.32 -17.04
N PHE A 204 -5.76 -5.02 -16.01
CA PHE A 204 -6.58 -5.41 -14.86
C PHE A 204 -7.15 -4.21 -14.10
N ASN A 205 -6.31 -3.22 -13.80
CA ASN A 205 -6.76 -1.99 -13.13
C ASN A 205 -7.74 -1.19 -14.00
N PHE A 206 -7.54 -1.15 -15.32
CA PHE A 206 -8.47 -0.50 -16.25
C PHE A 206 -9.84 -1.19 -16.24
N MET A 207 -9.89 -2.51 -16.27
CA MET A 207 -11.15 -3.26 -16.19
C MET A 207 -11.89 -3.03 -14.88
N VAL A 208 -11.18 -3.01 -13.75
CA VAL A 208 -11.76 -2.72 -12.44
C VAL A 208 -12.30 -1.28 -12.39
N GLY A 209 -11.53 -0.29 -12.87
CA GLY A 209 -11.95 1.11 -12.95
C GLY A 209 -13.19 1.28 -13.82
N PHE A 210 -13.19 0.72 -15.02
CA PHE A 210 -14.32 0.77 -15.94
C PHE A 210 -15.59 0.11 -15.36
N SER A 211 -15.44 -1.02 -14.67
CA SER A 211 -16.56 -1.69 -14.00
C SER A 211 -17.15 -0.85 -12.87
N SER A 212 -16.33 -0.12 -12.12
CA SER A 212 -16.80 0.75 -11.03
C SER A 212 -17.56 1.98 -11.54
N ASP A 213 -17.20 2.50 -12.71
CA ASP A 213 -17.89 3.64 -13.34
C ASP A 213 -19.24 3.25 -13.95
N LEU A 214 -19.39 2.02 -14.41
CA LEU A 214 -20.65 1.49 -14.95
C LEU A 214 -21.68 1.13 -13.87
N ILE A 215 -21.27 0.92 -12.63
CA ILE A 215 -22.15 0.52 -11.53
C ILE A 215 -22.48 1.74 -10.67
N PRO A 216 -23.71 2.27 -10.71
CA PRO A 216 -24.08 3.40 -9.87
C PRO A 216 -23.96 3.08 -8.38
N ALA A 217 -23.51 4.07 -7.61
CA ALA A 217 -23.08 4.03 -6.21
C ALA A 217 -23.89 3.17 -5.20
N PRO A 218 -25.20 2.94 -5.33
CA PRO A 218 -25.93 2.10 -4.38
C PRO A 218 -25.67 0.59 -4.51
N LYS A 219 -24.94 0.13 -5.54
CA LYS A 219 -24.67 -1.29 -5.80
C LYS A 219 -23.23 -1.74 -5.48
N LEU A 220 -22.45 -0.91 -4.83
CA LEU A 220 -21.06 -1.22 -4.42
C LEU A 220 -20.93 -2.47 -3.53
N THR A 221 -21.98 -2.81 -2.78
CA THR A 221 -22.04 -4.04 -1.97
C THR A 221 -22.07 -5.31 -2.82
N LEU A 222 -22.64 -5.25 -4.02
CA LEU A 222 -22.70 -6.41 -4.92
C LEU A 222 -21.38 -6.65 -5.67
N SER A 223 -20.65 -5.61 -6.03
CA SER A 223 -19.35 -5.75 -6.70
C SER A 223 -18.29 -6.32 -5.75
N SER A 224 -18.31 -5.94 -4.48
CA SER A 224 -17.44 -6.52 -3.45
C SER A 224 -17.73 -8.00 -3.24
N LEU A 225 -19.02 -8.41 -3.29
CA LEU A 225 -19.43 -9.80 -3.23
C LEU A 225 -19.09 -10.58 -4.51
N MET A 226 -19.13 -9.95 -5.68
CA MET A 226 -18.73 -10.57 -6.94
C MET A 226 -17.23 -10.83 -7.02
N VAL A 227 -16.40 -9.89 -6.58
CA VAL A 227 -14.94 -10.08 -6.47
C VAL A 227 -14.60 -11.20 -5.49
N LEU A 228 -15.31 -11.28 -4.36
CA LEU A 228 -15.20 -12.39 -3.41
C LEU A 228 -15.59 -13.73 -4.05
N ARG A 229 -16.64 -13.75 -4.87
CA ARG A 229 -17.14 -14.98 -5.51
C ARG A 229 -16.21 -15.46 -6.64
N ILE A 230 -15.57 -14.56 -7.37
CA ILE A 230 -14.61 -14.92 -8.42
C ILE A 230 -13.31 -15.46 -7.81
N SER A 231 -12.86 -14.91 -6.68
CA SER A 231 -11.67 -15.43 -5.96
C SER A 231 -11.91 -16.82 -5.35
N ILE A 232 -13.13 -17.15 -4.95
CA ILE A 232 -13.47 -18.47 -4.39
C ILE A 232 -13.61 -19.55 -5.49
N LEU A 233 -13.91 -19.15 -6.74
CA LEU A 233 -14.07 -20.08 -7.87
C LEU A 233 -12.75 -20.41 -8.59
N HIS A 234 -11.64 -19.78 -8.23
CA HIS A 234 -10.31 -20.02 -8.80
C HIS A 234 -9.31 -20.61 -7.78
N CYS A 235 -9.77 -21.03 -6.60
CA CYS A 235 -9.14 -22.00 -5.70
C CYS A 235 -9.89 -23.34 -5.83
#